data_31b7d6b0b7de171ebb928f35c64fe548
#
_entry.id   31b7d6b0b7de171ebb928f35c64fe548
#
_cell.length_a   1.000
_cell.length_b   1.000
_cell.length_c   1.000
_cell.angle_alpha   90.00
_cell.angle_beta   90.00
_cell.angle_gamma   90.00
#
_symmetry.space_group_name_H-M   'P 1'
#
loop_
_entity.id
_entity.type
_entity.pdbx_description
1 polymer ?
#
loop_
_entity_poly.entity_id
_entity_poly.type
_entity_poly.pdbx_seq_one_letter_code
_entity_poly.pdbx_strand_id
1 'polypeptide(L)'
;KLAQGAALGGNLARGVFAYGRIPLMQVRNCPVKNGKTCAQCKQTGSITDRMGISFPIECTPYASTVLNSVPLVLSDKQTQFGFADFSLLWFTTENKSQCEAVLNSYRKGTSPESDFTRGLAFRGVE
;
A
#
# COMPACT_ATOMS: atom_id res chain seq x y z
N LYS A 1 -4.86 -0.87 19.79
CA LYS A 1 -3.37 -0.82 19.73
C LYS A 1 -2.87 0.43 19.01
N LEU A 2 -3.40 0.80 17.82
CA LEU A 2 -2.99 2.02 17.11
C LEU A 2 -3.25 3.29 17.94
N ALA A 3 -4.44 3.41 18.55
CA ALA A 3 -4.77 4.52 19.44
C ALA A 3 -3.87 4.59 20.69
N GLN A 4 -3.45 3.44 21.23
CA GLN A 4 -2.50 3.38 22.36
C GLN A 4 -1.11 3.86 21.94
N GLY A 5 -0.63 3.45 20.75
CA GLY A 5 0.62 3.97 20.19
C GLY A 5 0.57 5.47 19.93
N ALA A 6 -0.56 5.99 19.47
CA ALA A 6 -0.76 7.42 19.24
C ALA A 6 -0.64 8.25 20.54
N ALA A 7 -1.07 7.70 21.68
CA ALA A 7 -0.95 8.37 22.98
C ALA A 7 0.51 8.59 23.43
N LEU A 8 1.45 7.79 22.93
CA LEU A 8 2.88 7.92 23.25
C LEU A 8 3.59 9.03 22.45
N GLY A 9 2.95 9.56 21.39
CA GLY A 9 3.55 10.54 20.49
C GLY A 9 3.61 11.98 21.04
N GLY A 10 3.05 12.26 22.21
CA GLY A 10 3.03 13.61 22.79
C GLY A 10 2.38 14.62 21.86
N ASN A 11 3.09 15.73 21.57
CA ASN A 11 2.61 16.82 20.70
C ASN A 11 2.94 16.62 19.20
N LEU A 12 3.48 15.46 18.80
CA LEU A 12 3.79 15.20 17.40
C LEU A 12 2.51 14.91 16.60
N ALA A 13 2.44 15.43 15.38
CA ALA A 13 1.35 15.11 14.45
C ALA A 13 1.37 13.61 14.12
N ARG A 14 0.21 13.00 14.15
CA ARG A 14 0.02 11.56 14.00
C ARG A 14 -0.61 11.25 12.65
N GLY A 15 0.07 10.42 11.86
CA GLY A 15 -0.44 9.93 10.59
C GLY A 15 -0.88 8.48 10.66
N VAL A 16 -1.89 8.12 9.89
CA VAL A 16 -2.24 6.73 9.62
C VAL A 16 -2.02 6.40 8.15
N PHE A 17 -1.36 5.26 7.87
CA PHE A 17 -1.26 4.72 6.53
C PHE A 17 -2.62 4.15 6.15
N ALA A 18 -3.36 4.88 5.32
CA ALA A 18 -4.76 4.59 5.03
C ALA A 18 -4.96 3.90 3.69
N TYR A 19 -4.11 4.18 2.69
CA TYR A 19 -4.16 3.56 1.37
C TYR A 19 -2.76 3.28 0.83
N GLY A 20 -2.60 2.14 0.18
CA GLY A 20 -1.44 1.79 -0.63
C GLY A 20 -1.05 0.32 -0.53
N ARG A 21 -0.14 -0.10 -1.40
CA ARG A 21 0.40 -1.46 -1.39
C ARG A 21 1.49 -1.57 -0.33
N ILE A 22 1.28 -2.45 0.64
CA ILE A 22 2.24 -2.67 1.73
C ILE A 22 3.51 -3.30 1.15
N PRO A 23 4.71 -2.74 1.42
CA PRO A 23 5.98 -3.39 1.10
C PRO A 23 6.10 -4.72 1.85
N LEU A 24 6.32 -5.80 1.11
CA LEU A 24 6.49 -7.14 1.68
C LEU A 24 7.95 -7.52 1.85
N MET A 25 8.77 -7.15 0.86
CA MET A 25 10.18 -7.52 0.83
C MET A 25 10.97 -6.51 0.02
N GLN A 26 12.17 -6.20 0.47
CA GLN A 26 13.13 -5.40 -0.27
C GLN A 26 14.31 -6.27 -0.68
N VAL A 27 14.67 -6.22 -1.96
CA VAL A 27 15.75 -7.02 -2.55
C VAL A 27 16.74 -6.13 -3.30
N ARG A 28 18.03 -6.45 -3.19
CA ARG A 28 19.09 -5.70 -3.87
C ARG A 28 19.09 -5.92 -5.37
N ASN A 29 18.80 -7.15 -5.80
CA ASN A 29 18.75 -7.51 -7.21
C ASN A 29 17.30 -7.56 -7.67
N CYS A 30 17.02 -7.04 -8.87
CA CYS A 30 15.68 -7.07 -9.42
C CYS A 30 15.23 -8.53 -9.67
N PRO A 31 14.15 -9.01 -9.05
CA PRO A 31 13.71 -10.39 -9.17
C PRO A 31 13.12 -10.74 -10.55
N VAL A 32 12.78 -9.72 -11.36
CA VAL A 32 12.25 -9.89 -12.73
C VAL A 32 13.31 -9.70 -13.80
N LYS A 33 14.58 -9.55 -13.44
CA LYS A 33 15.70 -9.37 -14.37
C LYS A 33 16.11 -10.71 -15.01
N ASN A 34 15.25 -11.30 -15.79
CA ASN A 34 15.54 -12.51 -16.57
C ASN A 34 16.11 -12.11 -17.95
N GLY A 35 17.37 -11.68 -17.98
CA GLY A 35 18.05 -11.31 -19.22
C GLY A 35 17.56 -10.00 -19.86
N LYS A 36 16.62 -9.27 -19.26
CA LYS A 36 16.11 -7.97 -19.75
C LYS A 36 16.79 -6.81 -19.07
N THR A 37 17.01 -5.73 -19.80
CA THR A 37 17.46 -4.47 -19.23
C THR A 37 16.29 -3.71 -18.58
N CYS A 38 16.57 -2.76 -17.69
CA CYS A 38 15.53 -1.91 -17.07
C CYS A 38 14.75 -1.10 -18.12
N ALA A 39 15.41 -0.67 -19.21
CA ALA A 39 14.74 0.01 -20.32
C ALA A 39 13.70 -0.87 -21.03
N GLN A 40 13.97 -2.17 -21.16
CA GLN A 40 13.03 -3.14 -21.74
C GLN A 40 11.89 -3.50 -20.78
N CYS A 41 12.17 -3.53 -19.47
CA CYS A 41 11.18 -3.81 -18.43
C CYS A 41 10.19 -2.65 -18.22
N LYS A 42 10.59 -1.41 -18.52
CA LYS A 42 9.81 -0.17 -18.28
C LYS A 42 9.29 -0.05 -16.83
N GLN A 43 9.95 -0.69 -15.88
CA GLN A 43 9.60 -0.71 -14.45
C GLN A 43 8.18 -1.23 -14.13
N THR A 44 7.58 -2.03 -15.00
CA THR A 44 6.24 -2.61 -14.83
C THR A 44 6.28 -4.09 -14.44
N GLY A 45 7.41 -4.52 -13.86
CA GLY A 45 7.61 -5.92 -13.48
C GLY A 45 6.72 -6.38 -12.32
N SER A 46 6.38 -7.65 -12.34
CA SER A 46 5.75 -8.35 -11.22
C SER A 46 6.32 -9.74 -11.07
N ILE A 47 6.22 -10.30 -9.89
CA ILE A 47 6.44 -11.73 -9.66
C ILE A 47 5.11 -12.40 -9.36
N THR A 48 4.99 -13.66 -9.74
CA THR A 48 3.77 -14.44 -9.51
C THR A 48 4.12 -15.63 -8.62
N ASP A 49 3.31 -15.86 -7.60
CA ASP A 49 3.48 -17.01 -6.71
C ASP A 49 2.93 -18.30 -7.35
N ARG A 50 3.08 -19.43 -6.64
CA ARG A 50 2.58 -20.74 -7.08
C ARG A 50 1.07 -20.82 -7.20
N MET A 51 0.33 -19.88 -6.61
CA MET A 51 -1.13 -19.81 -6.67
C MET A 51 -1.63 -18.87 -7.77
N GLY A 52 -0.73 -18.29 -8.57
CA GLY A 52 -1.05 -17.35 -9.64
C GLY A 52 -1.29 -15.91 -9.16
N ILE A 53 -0.99 -15.59 -7.89
CA ILE A 53 -1.14 -14.25 -7.37
C ILE A 53 0.06 -13.39 -7.82
N SER A 54 -0.22 -12.24 -8.42
CA SER A 54 0.79 -11.31 -8.93
C SER A 54 1.12 -10.21 -7.91
N PHE A 55 2.40 -10.02 -7.65
CA PHE A 55 2.97 -9.02 -6.74
C PHE A 55 3.76 -7.99 -7.53
N PRO A 56 3.33 -6.73 -7.60
CA PRO A 56 4.05 -5.69 -8.32
C PRO A 56 5.42 -5.42 -7.70
N ILE A 57 6.36 -5.00 -8.54
CA ILE A 57 7.71 -4.62 -8.13
C ILE A 57 7.87 -3.11 -8.32
N GLU A 58 8.17 -2.40 -7.25
CA GLU A 58 8.62 -1.03 -7.29
C GLU A 58 10.15 -1.01 -7.37
N CYS A 59 10.69 -0.39 -8.41
CA CYS A 59 12.13 -0.34 -8.66
C CYS A 59 12.70 1.03 -8.32
N THR A 60 13.80 1.03 -7.57
CA THR A 60 14.68 2.17 -7.38
C THR A 60 16.06 1.88 -7.99
N PRO A 61 16.94 2.87 -8.14
CA PRO A 61 18.29 2.63 -8.67
C PRO A 61 19.10 1.61 -7.85
N TYR A 62 18.78 1.43 -6.58
CA TYR A 62 19.60 0.65 -5.63
C TYR A 62 18.91 -0.61 -5.12
N ALA A 63 17.60 -0.70 -5.26
CA ALA A 63 16.83 -1.81 -4.71
C ALA A 63 15.50 -1.99 -5.46
N SER A 64 14.91 -3.15 -5.30
CA SER A 64 13.55 -3.44 -5.75
C SER A 64 12.70 -3.84 -4.55
N THR A 65 11.49 -3.30 -4.47
CA THR A 65 10.54 -3.62 -3.40
C THR A 65 9.39 -4.44 -3.97
N VAL A 66 9.16 -5.61 -3.42
CA VAL A 66 7.98 -6.42 -3.72
C VAL A 66 6.81 -5.85 -2.92
N LEU A 67 5.77 -5.45 -3.62
CA LEU A 67 4.57 -4.87 -3.03
C LEU A 67 3.47 -5.93 -2.88
N ASN A 68 2.58 -5.74 -1.93
CA ASN A 68 1.40 -6.60 -1.79
C ASN A 68 0.56 -6.62 -3.08
N SER A 69 -0.02 -7.77 -3.38
CA SER A 69 -0.84 -7.99 -4.58
C SER A 69 -2.06 -7.07 -4.66
N VAL A 70 -2.62 -6.72 -3.50
CA VAL A 70 -3.75 -5.80 -3.38
C VAL A 70 -3.41 -4.63 -2.45
N PRO A 71 -3.98 -3.44 -2.67
CA PRO A 71 -3.75 -2.31 -1.77
C PRO A 71 -4.48 -2.51 -0.43
N LEU A 72 -3.89 -1.95 0.63
CA LEU A 72 -4.61 -1.69 1.87
C LEU A 72 -5.58 -0.53 1.64
N VAL A 73 -6.80 -0.63 2.13
CA VAL A 73 -7.83 0.42 2.03
C VAL A 73 -8.58 0.56 3.35
N LEU A 74 -8.70 1.77 3.85
CA LEU A 74 -9.41 2.10 5.10
C LEU A 74 -10.44 3.22 4.89
N SER A 75 -10.88 3.48 3.67
CA SER A 75 -11.75 4.61 3.33
C SER A 75 -13.11 4.60 4.05
N ASP A 76 -13.71 3.43 4.24
CA ASP A 76 -14.98 3.24 4.96
C ASP A 76 -14.82 3.10 6.48
N LYS A 77 -13.59 3.14 6.99
CA LYS A 77 -13.24 2.99 8.42
C LYS A 77 -12.60 4.25 9.03
N GLN A 78 -12.67 5.39 8.34
CA GLN A 78 -12.01 6.63 8.76
C GLN A 78 -12.40 7.08 10.17
N THR A 79 -13.65 6.89 10.56
CA THR A 79 -14.14 7.23 11.92
C THR A 79 -13.40 6.50 13.04
N GLN A 80 -12.83 5.33 12.77
CA GLN A 80 -12.05 4.56 13.74
C GLN A 80 -10.63 5.10 13.96
N PHE A 81 -10.19 6.04 13.12
CA PHE A 81 -8.88 6.67 13.14
C PHE A 81 -8.93 8.14 13.55
N GLY A 82 -9.96 8.54 14.30
CA GLY A 82 -10.14 9.91 14.79
C GLY A 82 -9.02 10.43 15.71
N PHE A 83 -8.09 9.55 16.13
CA PHE A 83 -6.86 9.94 16.83
C PHE A 83 -5.75 10.44 15.89
N ALA A 84 -5.88 10.25 14.59
CA ALA A 84 -4.88 10.64 13.60
C ALA A 84 -5.19 12.05 13.08
N ASP A 85 -4.14 12.85 12.97
CA ASP A 85 -4.21 14.23 12.47
C ASP A 85 -4.24 14.27 10.94
N PHE A 86 -3.70 13.22 10.28
CA PHE A 86 -3.74 13.07 8.82
C PHE A 86 -3.74 11.60 8.37
N SER A 87 -4.18 11.35 7.14
CA SER A 87 -4.13 10.04 6.48
C SER A 87 -3.16 10.08 5.31
N LEU A 88 -2.27 9.09 5.25
CA LEU A 88 -1.34 8.90 4.14
C LEU A 88 -1.99 7.98 3.09
N LEU A 89 -2.14 8.48 1.87
CA LEU A 89 -2.52 7.69 0.69
C LEU A 89 -1.29 7.57 -0.20
N TRP A 90 -0.71 6.38 -0.26
CA TRP A 90 0.51 6.09 -1.00
C TRP A 90 0.19 5.38 -2.31
N PHE A 91 0.23 6.11 -3.41
CA PHE A 91 0.04 5.59 -4.76
C PHE A 91 1.38 5.08 -5.32
N THR A 92 1.37 3.89 -5.91
CA THR A 92 2.57 3.24 -6.49
C THR A 92 2.34 2.76 -7.92
N THR A 93 1.29 2.01 -8.18
CA THR A 93 0.99 1.40 -9.48
C THR A 93 -0.26 1.98 -10.13
N GLU A 94 -0.96 2.85 -9.43
CA GLU A 94 -2.23 3.42 -9.86
C GLU A 94 -2.04 4.47 -10.96
N ASN A 95 -2.86 4.38 -12.00
CA ASN A 95 -2.98 5.44 -13.00
C ASN A 95 -3.87 6.59 -12.48
N LYS A 96 -3.94 7.69 -13.24
CA LYS A 96 -4.70 8.89 -12.86
C LYS A 96 -6.15 8.59 -12.48
N SER A 97 -6.86 7.82 -13.30
CA SER A 97 -8.27 7.48 -13.04
C SER A 97 -8.45 6.66 -11.76
N GLN A 98 -7.53 5.74 -11.49
CA GLN A 98 -7.51 4.95 -10.25
C GLN A 98 -7.23 5.83 -9.03
N CYS A 99 -6.28 6.77 -9.12
CA CYS A 99 -6.03 7.73 -8.05
C CYS A 99 -7.27 8.57 -7.74
N GLU A 100 -7.95 9.08 -8.78
CA GLU A 100 -9.19 9.85 -8.62
C GLU A 100 -10.30 9.01 -7.97
N ALA A 101 -10.47 7.76 -8.36
CA ALA A 101 -11.45 6.84 -7.77
C ALA A 101 -11.17 6.61 -6.28
N VAL A 102 -9.91 6.38 -5.91
CA VAL A 102 -9.49 6.23 -4.51
C VAL A 102 -9.77 7.50 -3.72
N LEU A 103 -9.36 8.67 -4.21
CA LEU A 103 -9.63 9.95 -3.54
C LEU A 103 -11.12 10.17 -3.32
N ASN A 104 -11.95 9.83 -4.28
CA ASN A 104 -13.42 9.93 -4.18
C ASN A 104 -13.97 8.95 -3.14
N SER A 105 -13.44 7.73 -3.03
CA SER A 105 -13.84 6.77 -1.99
C SER A 105 -13.54 7.30 -0.58
N TYR A 106 -12.40 7.96 -0.40
CA TYR A 106 -12.04 8.61 0.88
C TYR A 106 -12.92 9.81 1.20
N ARG A 107 -13.29 10.62 0.20
CA ARG A 107 -14.22 11.75 0.40
C ARG A 107 -15.63 11.28 0.77
N LYS A 108 -16.08 10.16 0.20
CA LYS A 108 -17.41 9.60 0.44
C LYS A 108 -17.48 8.65 1.63
N GLY A 109 -16.34 8.18 2.14
CA GLY A 109 -16.29 7.16 3.19
C GLY A 109 -16.79 5.78 2.74
N THR A 110 -16.60 5.45 1.46
CA THR A 110 -17.07 4.17 0.86
C THR A 110 -15.90 3.24 0.55
N SER A 111 -16.15 1.92 0.54
CA SER A 111 -15.17 0.95 0.05
C SER A 111 -15.03 1.04 -1.48
N PRO A 112 -13.84 0.78 -2.05
CA PRO A 112 -13.68 0.63 -3.49
C PRO A 112 -14.35 -0.68 -3.97
N GLU A 113 -14.66 -0.73 -5.27
CA GLU A 113 -15.21 -1.93 -5.92
C GLU A 113 -14.14 -2.98 -6.26
N SER A 114 -12.87 -2.57 -6.30
CA SER A 114 -11.73 -3.46 -6.60
C SER A 114 -11.28 -4.25 -5.37
N ASP A 115 -10.54 -5.33 -5.60
CA ASP A 115 -9.94 -6.13 -4.53
C ASP A 115 -8.99 -5.30 -3.66
N PHE A 116 -9.11 -5.47 -2.35
CA PHE A 116 -8.30 -4.78 -1.36
C PHE A 116 -8.12 -5.61 -0.09
N THR A 117 -7.19 -5.18 0.77
CA THR A 117 -7.00 -5.74 2.11
C THR A 117 -7.18 -4.69 3.18
N ARG A 118 -7.55 -5.13 4.38
CA ARG A 118 -7.52 -4.31 5.61
C ARG A 118 -6.20 -4.47 6.36
N GLY A 119 -5.31 -5.30 5.88
CA GLY A 119 -4.09 -5.66 6.58
C GLY A 119 -4.40 -6.23 7.97
N LEU A 120 -3.59 -5.84 8.95
CA LEU A 120 -3.77 -6.18 10.36
C LEU A 120 -4.48 -5.10 11.17
N ALA A 121 -5.06 -4.07 10.54
CA ALA A 121 -5.64 -2.92 11.23
C ALA A 121 -6.72 -3.30 12.25
N PHE A 122 -7.47 -4.37 11.99
CA PHE A 122 -8.58 -4.85 12.81
C PHE A 122 -8.38 -6.26 13.40
N ARG A 123 -7.24 -6.88 13.11
CA ARG A 123 -6.92 -8.19 13.69
C ARG A 123 -6.14 -8.00 14.99
N GLY A 124 -6.54 -8.72 16.04
CA GLY A 124 -5.70 -8.88 17.22
C GLY A 124 -4.43 -9.65 16.83
N VAL A 125 -3.30 -9.30 17.44
CA VAL A 125 -2.13 -10.18 17.46
C VAL A 125 -2.37 -11.11 18.64
N GLU A 126 -2.70 -12.37 18.36
CA GLU A 126 -2.73 -13.44 19.35
C GLU A 126 -1.31 -13.86 19.70
#